data_a5cdb8e4ab132f4628b79f4240a007a9
#
_entry.id   a5cdb8e4ab132f4628b79f4240a007a9
#
_cell.length_a   1.000
_cell.length_b   1.000
_cell.length_c   1.000
_cell.angle_alpha   90.00
_cell.angle_beta   90.00
_cell.angle_gamma   90.00
#
_symmetry.space_group_name_H-M   'P 1'
#
loop_
_entity.id
_entity.type
_entity.pdbx_description
1 polymer ?
#
loop_
_entity_poly.entity_id
_entity_poly.type
_entity_poly.pdbx_seq_one_letter_code
_entity_poly.pdbx_strand_id
1 'polypeptide(L)'
;LQKLSLKNFYLTHKYVSNLIDNVRDEKLLLNKNINVNAVKRKLRILHVTNFNERHNGRLFFNTGRRINNGFIRLGNSVLEFSDRDIQRNYKSYSDITGGKSLNEKLRKTCYNYKPDIIVLGHADLVSPNMLGELKDEYPYLKISQWFLDPLNKNGPDYIKNKKRILDKSEFID
;
A
#
# COMPACT_ATOMS: atom_id res chain seq x y z
N LEU A 1 -2.27 20.86 32.33
CA LEU A 1 -1.59 20.19 31.20
C LEU A 1 -2.58 19.45 30.30
N GLN A 2 -3.54 18.67 30.81
CA GLN A 2 -4.56 17.95 30.01
C GLN A 2 -5.49 18.87 29.19
N LYS A 3 -5.90 20.03 29.72
CA LYS A 3 -6.77 20.99 29.00
C LYS A 3 -6.08 21.63 27.80
N LEU A 4 -4.76 21.86 27.86
CA LEU A 4 -3.96 22.38 26.75
C LEU A 4 -3.79 21.36 25.62
N SER A 5 -3.63 20.08 25.98
CA SER A 5 -3.52 18.97 25.03
C SER A 5 -4.81 18.79 24.20
N LEU A 6 -5.99 18.85 24.83
CA LEU A 6 -7.28 18.72 24.14
C LEU A 6 -7.55 19.90 23.21
N LYS A 7 -7.19 21.14 23.60
CA LYS A 7 -7.35 22.33 22.77
C LYS A 7 -6.46 22.28 21.52
N ASN A 8 -5.21 21.82 21.67
CA ASN A 8 -4.30 21.64 20.55
C ASN A 8 -4.75 20.52 19.61
N PHE A 9 -5.27 19.43 20.16
CA PHE A 9 -5.86 18.34 19.37
C PHE A 9 -7.06 18.83 18.55
N TYR A 10 -7.95 19.63 19.16
CA TYR A 10 -9.13 20.17 18.48
C TYR A 10 -8.77 21.16 17.37
N LEU A 11 -7.79 22.03 17.60
CA LEU A 11 -7.27 22.97 16.60
C LEU A 11 -6.60 22.24 15.43
N THR A 12 -5.82 21.21 15.71
CA THR A 12 -5.18 20.40 14.67
C THR A 12 -6.21 19.64 13.84
N HIS A 13 -7.23 19.07 14.49
CA HIS A 13 -8.31 18.37 13.80
C HIS A 13 -9.12 19.33 12.90
N LYS A 14 -9.46 20.52 13.40
CA LYS A 14 -10.16 21.56 12.63
C LYS A 14 -9.32 22.05 11.44
N TYR A 15 -8.01 22.22 11.63
CA TYR A 15 -7.08 22.61 10.56
C TYR A 15 -6.99 21.54 9.47
N VAL A 16 -6.84 20.28 9.86
CA VAL A 16 -6.78 19.13 8.92
C VAL A 16 -8.12 18.96 8.19
N SER A 17 -9.25 19.13 8.87
CA SER A 17 -10.57 19.09 8.22
C SER A 17 -10.72 20.20 7.17
N ASN A 18 -10.37 21.44 7.51
CA ASN A 18 -10.41 22.55 6.56
C ASN A 18 -9.45 22.33 5.36
N LEU A 19 -8.27 21.74 5.60
CA LEU A 19 -7.32 21.41 4.53
C LEU A 19 -7.89 20.36 3.59
N ILE A 20 -8.55 19.33 4.14
CA ILE A 20 -9.21 18.27 3.37
C ILE A 20 -10.37 18.86 2.54
N ASP A 21 -11.16 19.76 3.13
CA ASP A 21 -12.29 20.38 2.45
C ASP A 21 -11.80 21.30 1.33
N ASN A 22 -10.76 22.11 1.55
CA ASN A 22 -10.14 22.95 0.52
C ASN A 22 -9.56 22.11 -0.64
N VAL A 23 -8.85 21.02 -0.34
CA VAL A 23 -8.33 20.10 -1.38
C VAL A 23 -9.46 19.41 -2.13
N ARG A 24 -10.57 19.15 -1.47
CA ARG A 24 -11.78 18.58 -2.08
C ARG A 24 -12.45 19.58 -3.04
N ASP A 25 -12.52 20.83 -2.64
CA ASP A 25 -13.11 21.91 -3.45
C ASP A 25 -12.24 22.26 -4.64
N GLU A 26 -10.90 22.31 -4.48
CA GLU A 26 -9.97 22.47 -5.62
C GLU A 26 -10.07 21.31 -6.62
N LYS A 27 -10.18 20.08 -6.14
CA LYS A 27 -10.40 18.92 -7.02
C LYS A 27 -11.77 18.96 -7.70
N LEU A 28 -12.79 19.45 -7.05
CA LEU A 28 -14.12 19.65 -7.64
C LEU A 28 -14.09 20.72 -8.74
N LEU A 29 -13.27 21.77 -8.57
CA LEU A 29 -13.09 22.82 -9.57
C LEU A 29 -12.26 22.36 -10.77
N LEU A 30 -11.22 21.54 -10.55
CA LEU A 30 -10.39 20.93 -11.60
C LEU A 30 -11.14 19.84 -12.39
N ASN A 31 -12.12 19.19 -11.77
CA ASN A 31 -12.83 18.05 -12.35
C ASN A 31 -14.16 18.37 -13.03
N LYS A 32 -14.46 19.65 -13.35
CA LYS A 32 -15.69 20.03 -14.10
C LYS A 32 -15.84 19.33 -15.46
N ASN A 33 -14.81 18.62 -15.94
CA ASN A 33 -14.82 17.84 -17.20
C ASN A 33 -14.66 16.33 -17.01
N ILE A 34 -14.57 15.82 -15.77
CA ILE A 34 -14.50 14.38 -15.55
C ILE A 34 -15.88 13.88 -15.16
N ASN A 35 -16.40 12.96 -15.98
CA ASN A 35 -17.69 12.31 -15.76
C ASN A 35 -17.75 11.70 -14.35
N VAL A 36 -18.44 12.36 -13.42
CA VAL A 36 -18.52 12.01 -11.99
C VAL A 36 -19.09 10.59 -11.78
N ASN A 37 -19.71 10.00 -12.78
CA ASN A 37 -20.19 8.62 -12.76
C ASN A 37 -19.07 7.58 -12.86
N ALA A 38 -17.86 7.95 -13.30
CA ALA A 38 -16.69 7.07 -13.32
C ALA A 38 -16.07 6.85 -11.93
N VAL A 39 -16.36 7.71 -10.95
CA VAL A 39 -15.72 7.71 -9.60
C VAL A 39 -16.41 6.76 -8.61
N LYS A 40 -17.54 6.16 -8.99
CA LYS A 40 -18.34 5.30 -8.07
C LYS A 40 -17.99 3.81 -8.11
N ARG A 41 -17.04 3.38 -8.93
CA ARG A 41 -16.66 1.96 -8.97
C ARG A 41 -15.83 1.62 -7.73
N LYS A 42 -16.39 0.78 -6.88
CA LYS A 42 -15.64 0.16 -5.78
C LYS A 42 -14.59 -0.78 -6.35
N LEU A 43 -13.35 -0.58 -5.94
CA LEU A 43 -12.23 -1.39 -6.40
C LEU A 43 -11.98 -2.56 -5.45
N ARG A 44 -11.47 -3.65 -6.00
CA ARG A 44 -10.84 -4.74 -5.25
C ARG A 44 -9.36 -4.43 -5.16
N ILE A 45 -8.90 -4.08 -3.97
CA ILE A 45 -7.53 -3.67 -3.69
C ILE A 45 -6.81 -4.80 -2.97
N LEU A 46 -5.72 -5.30 -3.54
CA LEU A 46 -4.79 -6.18 -2.83
C LEU A 46 -3.66 -5.31 -2.26
N HIS A 47 -3.70 -5.08 -0.95
CA HIS A 47 -2.71 -4.25 -0.28
C HIS A 47 -1.58 -5.12 0.29
N VAL A 48 -0.42 -5.08 -0.38
CA VAL A 48 0.77 -5.87 -0.05
C VAL A 48 1.74 -5.03 0.74
N THR A 49 1.83 -5.25 2.04
CA THR A 49 2.74 -4.54 2.94
C THR A 49 2.95 -5.33 4.23
N ASN A 50 3.91 -4.92 5.05
CA ASN A 50 4.12 -5.51 6.36
C ASN A 50 3.05 -5.04 7.35
N PHE A 51 2.06 -5.86 7.65
CA PHE A 51 1.03 -5.58 8.66
C PHE A 51 1.47 -5.89 10.09
N ASN A 52 2.65 -6.49 10.28
CA ASN A 52 3.23 -6.81 11.59
C ASN A 52 2.35 -7.73 12.45
N GLU A 53 1.67 -8.71 11.87
CA GLU A 53 0.76 -9.64 12.55
C GLU A 53 1.47 -10.40 13.69
N ARG A 54 2.76 -10.77 13.47
CA ARG A 54 3.61 -11.47 14.44
C ARG A 54 3.82 -10.73 15.77
N HIS A 55 3.45 -9.46 15.85
CA HIS A 55 3.67 -8.65 17.05
C HIS A 55 2.44 -8.54 17.95
N ASN A 56 1.45 -9.41 17.76
CA ASN A 56 0.26 -9.53 18.63
C ASN A 56 -0.42 -8.18 18.90
N GLY A 57 -0.57 -7.35 17.85
CA GLY A 57 -1.22 -6.05 17.96
C GLY A 57 -0.32 -4.88 18.38
N ARG A 58 0.89 -5.13 18.93
CA ARG A 58 1.77 -4.05 19.40
C ARG A 58 2.10 -3.02 18.31
N LEU A 59 2.21 -3.45 17.05
CA LEU A 59 2.50 -2.59 15.91
C LEU A 59 1.29 -2.43 14.98
N PHE A 60 0.08 -2.54 15.53
CA PHE A 60 -1.15 -2.43 14.75
C PHE A 60 -1.28 -1.09 14.01
N PHE A 61 -0.94 0.02 14.68
CA PHE A 61 -1.08 1.38 14.12
C PHE A 61 0.08 1.81 13.22
N ASN A 62 0.64 0.89 12.43
CA ASN A 62 1.65 1.22 11.44
C ASN A 62 1.04 1.94 10.22
N THR A 63 1.90 2.51 9.36
CA THR A 63 1.47 3.26 8.17
C THR A 63 0.68 2.40 7.19
N GLY A 64 1.12 1.15 6.97
CA GLY A 64 0.40 0.21 6.11
C GLY A 64 -1.05 0.04 6.56
N ARG A 65 -1.29 -0.16 7.85
CA ARG A 65 -2.64 -0.28 8.43
C ARG A 65 -3.46 1.00 8.26
N ARG A 66 -2.85 2.16 8.43
CA ARG A 66 -3.55 3.46 8.25
C ARG A 66 -4.00 3.65 6.81
N ILE A 67 -3.13 3.35 5.84
CA ILE A 67 -3.45 3.42 4.40
C ILE A 67 -4.55 2.40 4.06
N ASN A 68 -4.44 1.16 4.57
CA ASN A 68 -5.43 0.12 4.39
C ASN A 68 -6.83 0.56 4.86
N ASN A 69 -6.90 1.10 6.07
CA ASN A 69 -8.15 1.64 6.63
C ASN A 69 -8.70 2.81 5.81
N GLY A 70 -7.83 3.61 5.19
CA GLY A 70 -8.23 4.66 4.25
C GLY A 70 -8.96 4.09 3.04
N PHE A 71 -8.42 3.05 2.42
CA PHE A 71 -9.08 2.38 1.29
C PHE A 71 -10.45 1.79 1.67
N ILE A 72 -10.55 1.17 2.84
CA ILE A 72 -11.83 0.62 3.34
C ILE A 72 -12.85 1.73 3.56
N ARG A 73 -12.46 2.86 4.18
CA ARG A 73 -13.33 4.01 4.40
C ARG A 73 -13.84 4.66 3.10
N LEU A 74 -13.06 4.56 2.04
CA LEU A 74 -13.46 4.98 0.70
C LEU A 74 -14.44 4.00 0.04
N GLY A 75 -14.82 2.92 0.73
CA GLY A 75 -15.79 1.94 0.28
C GLY A 75 -15.24 0.86 -0.64
N ASN A 76 -13.93 0.72 -0.75
CA ASN A 76 -13.31 -0.35 -1.53
C ASN A 76 -13.31 -1.69 -0.78
N SER A 77 -13.30 -2.79 -1.53
CA SER A 77 -12.97 -4.12 -0.99
C SER A 77 -11.46 -4.23 -0.87
N VAL A 78 -10.94 -4.49 0.32
CA VAL A 78 -9.50 -4.55 0.54
C VAL A 78 -9.10 -5.90 1.11
N LEU A 79 -8.18 -6.58 0.44
CA LEU A 79 -7.53 -7.78 0.95
C LEU A 79 -6.12 -7.44 1.42
N GLU A 80 -5.84 -7.72 2.67
CA GLU A 80 -4.54 -7.52 3.30
C GLU A 80 -3.60 -8.69 2.95
N PHE A 81 -2.37 -8.37 2.57
CA PHE A 81 -1.34 -9.35 2.29
C PHE A 81 -0.05 -8.93 3.02
N SER A 82 0.20 -9.55 4.18
CA SER A 82 1.39 -9.24 5.00
C SER A 82 2.62 -9.98 4.48
N ASP A 83 3.39 -9.31 3.62
CA ASP A 83 4.53 -9.90 2.90
C ASP A 83 5.57 -10.52 3.83
N ARG A 84 5.99 -9.79 4.86
CA ARG A 84 7.03 -10.26 5.81
C ARG A 84 6.54 -11.36 6.75
N ASP A 85 5.28 -11.31 7.16
CA ASP A 85 4.72 -12.35 8.01
C ASP A 85 4.53 -13.64 7.20
N ILE A 86 4.03 -13.55 5.97
CA ILE A 86 3.90 -14.68 5.05
C ILE A 86 5.26 -15.30 4.78
N GLN A 87 6.24 -14.50 4.34
CA GLN A 87 7.59 -14.98 4.08
C GLN A 87 8.16 -15.76 5.25
N ARG A 88 8.02 -15.23 6.47
CA ARG A 88 8.54 -15.86 7.68
C ARG A 88 7.86 -17.19 7.97
N ASN A 89 6.53 -17.23 7.82
CA ASN A 89 5.72 -18.40 8.17
C ASN A 89 5.87 -19.56 7.17
N TYR A 90 6.30 -19.27 5.92
CA TYR A 90 6.43 -20.26 4.86
C TYR A 90 7.87 -20.63 4.52
N LYS A 91 8.84 -20.27 5.37
CA LYS A 91 10.21 -20.77 5.25
C LYS A 91 10.24 -22.28 5.38
N SER A 92 11.02 -22.94 4.51
CA SER A 92 11.22 -24.37 4.51
C SER A 92 12.64 -24.72 4.10
N TYR A 93 13.02 -25.98 4.19
CA TYR A 93 14.33 -26.46 3.70
C TYR A 93 14.54 -26.20 2.21
N SER A 94 13.46 -26.22 1.40
CA SER A 94 13.50 -25.94 -0.05
C SER A 94 13.36 -24.45 -0.38
N ASP A 95 12.95 -23.61 0.59
CA ASP A 95 12.78 -22.15 0.46
C ASP A 95 13.22 -21.45 1.75
N ILE A 96 14.53 -21.46 1.99
CA ILE A 96 15.14 -20.90 3.21
C ILE A 96 14.80 -19.43 3.39
N THR A 97 14.69 -18.69 2.30
CA THR A 97 14.32 -17.27 2.34
C THR A 97 12.82 -17.06 2.51
N GLY A 98 11.97 -18.02 2.14
CA GLY A 98 10.52 -17.89 2.06
C GLY A 98 10.05 -17.02 0.89
N GLY A 99 10.97 -16.61 0.00
CA GLY A 99 10.66 -15.72 -1.11
C GLY A 99 9.87 -16.41 -2.22
N LYS A 100 10.20 -17.65 -2.55
CA LYS A 100 9.47 -18.44 -3.53
C LYS A 100 8.03 -18.67 -3.08
N SER A 101 7.86 -19.13 -1.84
CA SER A 101 6.54 -19.37 -1.24
C SER A 101 5.68 -18.10 -1.14
N LEU A 102 6.31 -16.96 -0.83
CA LEU A 102 5.65 -15.67 -0.82
C LEU A 102 5.08 -15.30 -2.20
N ASN A 103 5.91 -15.37 -3.24
CA ASN A 103 5.51 -14.99 -4.60
C ASN A 103 4.43 -15.96 -5.14
N GLU A 104 4.56 -17.24 -4.90
CA GLU A 104 3.55 -18.24 -5.27
C GLU A 104 2.22 -17.98 -4.54
N LYS A 105 2.26 -17.61 -3.27
CA LYS A 105 1.06 -17.22 -2.52
C LYS A 105 0.44 -15.93 -3.07
N LEU A 106 1.26 -14.95 -3.47
CA LEU A 106 0.77 -13.73 -4.11
C LEU A 106 0.02 -14.05 -5.41
N ARG A 107 0.59 -14.89 -6.26
CA ARG A 107 -0.04 -15.35 -7.50
C ARG A 107 -1.39 -16.02 -7.25
N LYS A 108 -1.43 -17.00 -6.34
CA LYS A 108 -2.70 -17.66 -5.96
C LYS A 108 -3.73 -16.69 -5.39
N THR A 109 -3.27 -15.71 -4.61
CA THR A 109 -4.15 -14.66 -4.08
C THR A 109 -4.73 -13.81 -5.21
N CYS A 110 -3.93 -13.42 -6.19
CA CYS A 110 -4.41 -12.68 -7.36
C CYS A 110 -5.42 -13.50 -8.18
N TYR A 111 -5.15 -14.79 -8.39
CA TYR A 111 -6.05 -15.69 -9.09
C TYR A 111 -7.43 -15.79 -8.42
N ASN A 112 -7.46 -15.94 -7.10
CA ASN A 112 -8.70 -16.09 -6.33
C ASN A 112 -9.44 -14.77 -6.13
N TYR A 113 -8.71 -13.71 -5.77
CA TYR A 113 -9.30 -12.42 -5.41
C TYR A 113 -9.58 -11.54 -6.63
N LYS A 114 -8.82 -11.70 -7.71
CA LYS A 114 -8.90 -10.92 -8.95
C LYS A 114 -8.91 -9.41 -8.67
N PRO A 115 -7.83 -8.86 -8.08
CA PRO A 115 -7.77 -7.44 -7.74
C PRO A 115 -7.84 -6.55 -8.97
N ASP A 116 -8.45 -5.38 -8.84
CA ASP A 116 -8.38 -4.30 -9.83
C ASP A 116 -7.04 -3.56 -9.71
N ILE A 117 -6.49 -3.51 -8.49
CA ILE A 117 -5.20 -2.87 -8.20
C ILE A 117 -4.45 -3.61 -7.09
N ILE A 118 -3.14 -3.77 -7.28
CA ILE A 118 -2.19 -4.13 -6.22
C ILE A 118 -1.53 -2.86 -5.72
N VAL A 119 -1.57 -2.63 -4.41
CA VAL A 119 -0.86 -1.52 -3.76
C VAL A 119 0.29 -2.08 -2.96
N LEU A 120 1.51 -1.81 -3.40
CA LEU A 120 2.74 -2.24 -2.75
C LEU A 120 3.20 -1.20 -1.73
N GLY A 121 3.38 -1.62 -0.47
CA GLY A 121 4.00 -0.79 0.56
C GLY A 121 5.36 -1.35 0.93
N HIS A 122 6.43 -0.76 0.47
CA HIS A 122 7.80 -1.31 0.47
C HIS A 122 7.90 -2.62 -0.33
N ALA A 123 7.24 -3.68 0.12
CA ALA A 123 7.11 -4.99 -0.55
C ALA A 123 8.43 -5.53 -1.13
N ASP A 124 9.52 -5.43 -0.35
CA ASP A 124 10.89 -5.73 -0.76
C ASP A 124 11.07 -7.16 -1.26
N LEU A 125 10.22 -8.07 -0.79
CA LEU A 125 10.31 -9.49 -1.02
C LEU A 125 9.48 -9.97 -2.23
N VAL A 126 8.63 -9.10 -2.76
CA VAL A 126 7.91 -9.36 -4.01
C VAL A 126 8.88 -9.20 -5.16
N SER A 127 9.05 -10.25 -5.96
CA SER A 127 9.99 -10.24 -7.07
C SER A 127 9.45 -9.39 -8.24
N PRO A 128 10.31 -8.63 -8.93
CA PRO A 128 9.93 -7.90 -10.14
C PRO A 128 9.33 -8.83 -11.21
N ASN A 129 9.94 -10.00 -11.41
CA ASN A 129 9.44 -10.99 -12.39
C ASN A 129 8.00 -11.41 -12.09
N MET A 130 7.66 -11.62 -10.80
CA MET A 130 6.28 -11.94 -10.42
C MET A 130 5.31 -10.83 -10.79
N LEU A 131 5.70 -9.56 -10.66
CA LEU A 131 4.85 -8.44 -11.07
C LEU A 131 4.64 -8.42 -12.59
N GLY A 132 5.68 -8.73 -13.36
CA GLY A 132 5.59 -8.90 -14.81
C GLY A 132 4.63 -10.04 -15.17
N GLU A 133 4.83 -11.23 -14.62
CA GLU A 133 3.94 -12.38 -14.84
C GLU A 133 2.47 -12.05 -14.52
N LEU A 134 2.22 -11.31 -13.42
CA LEU A 134 0.86 -10.90 -13.06
C LEU A 134 0.27 -9.89 -14.05
N LYS A 135 1.05 -8.97 -14.60
CA LYS A 135 0.58 -8.04 -15.64
C LYS A 135 0.28 -8.76 -16.96
N ASP A 136 1.08 -9.75 -17.32
CA ASP A 136 0.84 -10.58 -18.51
C ASP A 136 -0.42 -11.44 -18.34
N GLU A 137 -0.61 -12.05 -17.16
CA GLU A 137 -1.77 -12.88 -16.85
C GLU A 137 -3.07 -12.03 -16.69
N TYR A 138 -2.94 -10.79 -16.17
CA TYR A 138 -4.06 -9.88 -15.91
C TYR A 138 -3.80 -8.49 -16.52
N PRO A 139 -4.00 -8.27 -17.83
CA PRO A 139 -3.67 -6.99 -18.49
C PRO A 139 -4.43 -5.76 -17.95
N TYR A 140 -5.56 -5.99 -17.27
CA TYR A 140 -6.35 -4.93 -16.61
C TYR A 140 -5.80 -4.53 -15.24
N LEU A 141 -4.90 -5.34 -14.67
CA LEU A 141 -4.37 -5.12 -13.32
C LEU A 141 -3.49 -3.87 -13.27
N LYS A 142 -3.80 -3.00 -12.32
CA LYS A 142 -2.96 -1.85 -12.00
C LYS A 142 -2.07 -2.16 -10.81
N ILE A 143 -0.85 -1.65 -10.83
CA ILE A 143 0.10 -1.80 -9.74
C ILE A 143 0.58 -0.42 -9.32
N SER A 144 0.46 -0.09 -8.04
CA SER A 144 1.03 1.13 -7.48
C SER A 144 1.93 0.82 -6.29
N GLN A 145 2.87 1.72 -6.00
CA GLN A 145 3.77 1.58 -4.88
C GLN A 145 3.83 2.87 -4.07
N TRP A 146 3.80 2.75 -2.74
CA TRP A 146 4.15 3.83 -1.83
C TRP A 146 5.44 3.51 -1.07
N PHE A 147 6.19 4.53 -0.74
CA PHE A 147 7.48 4.41 -0.08
C PHE A 147 7.67 5.54 0.92
N LEU A 148 8.20 5.26 2.11
CA LEU A 148 8.32 6.22 3.21
C LEU A 148 9.75 6.42 3.70
N ASP A 149 10.67 5.53 3.34
CA ASP A 149 12.04 5.67 3.80
C ASP A 149 12.72 6.87 3.11
N PRO A 150 13.64 7.55 3.80
CA PRO A 150 14.29 8.74 3.26
C PRO A 150 15.04 8.46 1.95
N LEU A 151 14.87 9.36 0.97
CA LEU A 151 15.59 9.38 -0.31
C LEU A 151 16.61 10.51 -0.37
N ASN A 152 17.13 10.95 0.78
CA ASN A 152 18.20 11.93 0.82
C ASN A 152 19.49 11.31 0.25
N LYS A 153 20.06 11.94 -0.79
CA LYS A 153 21.28 11.48 -1.47
C LYS A 153 22.48 11.29 -0.53
N ASN A 154 22.55 12.07 0.54
CA ASN A 154 23.60 12.00 1.54
C ASN A 154 23.26 11.05 2.71
N GLY A 155 22.11 10.41 2.68
CA GLY A 155 21.67 9.48 3.72
C GLY A 155 22.32 8.10 3.55
N PRO A 156 22.54 7.37 4.65
CA PRO A 156 23.24 6.07 4.64
C PRO A 156 22.49 4.99 3.83
N ASP A 157 21.17 5.09 3.75
CA ASP A 157 20.32 4.10 3.08
C ASP A 157 19.88 4.50 1.66
N TYR A 158 20.39 5.62 1.13
CA TYR A 158 19.94 6.15 -0.16
C TYR A 158 20.02 5.11 -1.29
N ILE A 159 21.17 4.47 -1.46
CA ILE A 159 21.39 3.50 -2.56
C ILE A 159 20.43 2.32 -2.43
N LYS A 160 20.28 1.80 -1.22
CA LYS A 160 19.37 0.69 -0.91
C LYS A 160 17.92 1.06 -1.17
N ASN A 161 17.49 2.23 -0.69
CA ASN A 161 16.11 2.70 -0.83
C ASN A 161 15.77 3.02 -2.29
N LYS A 162 16.69 3.67 -3.01
CA LYS A 162 16.57 3.92 -4.45
C LYS A 162 16.43 2.62 -5.23
N LYS A 163 17.27 1.60 -4.94
CA LYS A 163 17.18 0.30 -5.60
C LYS A 163 15.81 -0.36 -5.40
N ARG A 164 15.26 -0.35 -4.18
CA ARG A 164 13.95 -0.92 -3.86
C ARG A 164 12.80 -0.33 -4.69
N ILE A 165 12.91 0.95 -5.05
CA ILE A 165 11.93 1.62 -5.91
C ILE A 165 12.19 1.24 -7.37
N LEU A 166 13.44 1.38 -7.83
CA LEU A 166 13.79 1.19 -9.24
C LEU A 166 13.60 -0.24 -9.73
N ASP A 167 13.89 -1.24 -8.90
CA ASP A 167 13.77 -2.66 -9.28
C ASP A 167 12.33 -3.04 -9.71
N LYS A 168 11.33 -2.27 -9.32
CA LYS A 168 9.92 -2.53 -9.63
C LYS A 168 9.28 -1.46 -10.52
N SER A 169 10.01 -0.36 -10.79
CA SER A 169 9.44 0.82 -11.47
C SER A 169 8.86 0.51 -12.86
N GLU A 170 9.40 -0.47 -13.56
CA GLU A 170 8.92 -0.93 -14.87
C GLU A 170 7.48 -1.48 -14.81
N PHE A 171 7.08 -2.03 -13.67
CA PHE A 171 5.77 -2.67 -13.48
C PHE A 171 4.77 -1.76 -12.77
N ILE A 172 5.18 -0.58 -12.34
CA ILE A 172 4.31 0.39 -11.66
C ILE A 172 3.61 1.28 -12.70
N ASP A 173 2.28 1.46 -12.53
CA ASP A 173 1.45 2.30 -13.40
C ASP A 173 1.44 3.77 -12.99
#